data_8afbeb1ad2439d2c0e2f17ae074430c2
#
_entry.id   8afbeb1ad2439d2c0e2f17ae074430c2
#
_cell.length_a   1.000
_cell.length_b   1.000
_cell.length_c   1.000
_cell.angle_alpha   90.00
_cell.angle_beta   90.00
_cell.angle_gamma   90.00
#
_symmetry.space_group_name_H-M   'P 1'
#
loop_
_entity.id
_entity.type
_entity.pdbx_description
1 polymer ?
#
loop_
_entity_poly.entity_id
_entity_poly.type
_entity_poly.pdbx_seq_one_letter_code
_entity_poly.pdbx_strand_id
1 'polypeptide(L)'
;MSIARPIKVAIASFAHVHAAGYAKTLLEMPGVELLASDPDGASAPDASPRGAELAASIGLPYVDDYDQLFAWGPDAVIVTSENARHRAIVERAAAEGVHVLCEKPIATEVADAEAMVAACAAAGVILMIAYPVRFAPQFTALRQHLDAGALGDPFAIVGTNNGKIPIDSRQWFTDPLLAGGGAMVDHVVHCADLIDALTGGMRARTVYAAANGILHSEKNVAAETGGLVTITYESGLIATIDCSWSQPDAASTWGGLTLKVTGTNGSVEIEPFAEHVGGFGVEGDIRLDYGTDIDALLIDEFLDAVRRSGSAVEGQAPIVPQPDGAVGVRTLEIVDAARRSARVGAPVTL
;
A
#
# COMPACT_ATOMS: atom_id res chain seq x y z
N MET A 1 1.20 -38.00 4.49
CA MET A 1 1.42 -36.59 4.09
C MET A 1 2.17 -35.95 5.24
N SER A 2 3.42 -35.49 5.01
CA SER A 2 4.14 -34.70 6.01
C SER A 2 3.37 -33.40 6.18
N ILE A 3 2.92 -33.12 7.40
CA ILE A 3 2.32 -31.82 7.75
C ILE A 3 3.49 -30.83 7.65
N ALA A 4 3.49 -29.95 6.65
CA ALA A 4 4.46 -28.87 6.58
C ALA A 4 4.35 -28.07 7.89
N ARG A 5 5.50 -27.63 8.44
CA ARG A 5 5.46 -26.79 9.64
C ARG A 5 4.66 -25.52 9.38
N PRO A 6 3.97 -24.97 10.39
CA PRO A 6 3.34 -23.67 10.26
C PRO A 6 4.34 -22.59 9.82
N ILE A 7 3.88 -21.66 9.01
CA ILE A 7 4.64 -20.44 8.68
C ILE A 7 4.48 -19.44 9.80
N LYS A 8 5.60 -18.91 10.31
CA LYS A 8 5.60 -17.88 11.35
C LYS A 8 5.59 -16.50 10.72
N VAL A 9 4.55 -15.73 10.98
CA VAL A 9 4.39 -14.37 10.47
C VAL A 9 4.40 -13.37 11.61
N ALA A 10 5.34 -12.44 11.57
CA ALA A 10 5.40 -11.32 12.51
C ALA A 10 4.57 -10.12 11.96
N ILE A 11 3.93 -9.37 12.86
CA ILE A 11 3.36 -8.05 12.55
C ILE A 11 4.15 -7.02 13.33
N ALA A 12 4.83 -6.13 12.59
CA ALA A 12 5.65 -5.08 13.16
C ALA A 12 4.92 -3.75 13.10
N SER A 13 4.47 -3.28 14.26
CA SER A 13 3.68 -2.09 14.53
C SER A 13 2.18 -2.24 14.20
N PHE A 14 1.38 -1.37 14.84
CA PHE A 14 -0.04 -1.15 14.55
C PHE A 14 -0.31 0.31 14.17
N ALA A 15 0.72 1.02 13.70
CA ALA A 15 0.56 2.40 13.27
C ALA A 15 -0.37 2.52 12.07
N HIS A 16 -0.24 1.66 11.07
CA HIS A 16 -1.15 1.63 9.93
C HIS A 16 -2.47 0.95 10.28
N VAL A 17 -3.59 1.50 9.79
CA VAL A 17 -4.94 0.98 10.07
C VAL A 17 -5.17 -0.44 9.52
N HIS A 18 -4.44 -0.85 8.47
CA HIS A 18 -4.56 -2.19 7.88
C HIS A 18 -4.04 -3.30 8.80
N ALA A 19 -3.15 -2.99 9.76
CA ALA A 19 -2.54 -4.00 10.63
C ALA A 19 -3.56 -4.93 11.30
N ALA A 20 -4.65 -4.36 11.82
CA ALA A 20 -5.72 -5.14 12.46
C ALA A 20 -6.50 -6.01 11.46
N GLY A 21 -6.70 -5.54 10.24
CA GLY A 21 -7.31 -6.31 9.14
C GLY A 21 -6.43 -7.49 8.75
N TYR A 22 -5.16 -7.25 8.47
CA TYR A 22 -4.18 -8.30 8.15
C TYR A 22 -4.07 -9.35 9.25
N ALA A 23 -4.01 -8.91 10.53
CA ALA A 23 -3.98 -9.82 11.66
C ALA A 23 -5.20 -10.74 11.71
N LYS A 24 -6.40 -10.20 11.52
CA LYS A 24 -7.64 -11.00 11.51
C LYS A 24 -7.66 -12.01 10.37
N THR A 25 -7.31 -11.59 9.16
CA THR A 25 -7.20 -12.48 8.00
C THR A 25 -6.22 -13.61 8.26
N LEU A 26 -5.03 -13.32 8.79
CA LEU A 26 -4.00 -14.31 9.09
C LEU A 26 -4.39 -15.26 10.23
N LEU A 27 -5.12 -14.81 11.25
CA LEU A 27 -5.62 -15.66 12.33
C LEU A 27 -6.58 -16.74 11.84
N GLU A 28 -7.27 -16.49 10.73
CA GLU A 28 -8.21 -17.44 10.10
C GLU A 28 -7.50 -18.39 9.11
N MET A 29 -6.22 -18.11 8.73
CA MET A 29 -5.48 -18.91 7.76
C MET A 29 -4.89 -20.18 8.37
N PRO A 30 -5.21 -21.37 7.85
CA PRO A 30 -4.63 -22.62 8.35
C PRO A 30 -3.10 -22.68 8.18
N GLY A 31 -2.40 -23.11 9.22
CA GLY A 31 -0.95 -23.29 9.16
C GLY A 31 -0.14 -21.99 9.21
N VAL A 32 -0.71 -20.95 9.76
CA VAL A 32 -0.03 -19.68 10.09
C VAL A 32 0.05 -19.55 11.62
N GLU A 33 1.23 -19.19 12.12
CA GLU A 33 1.45 -18.75 13.50
C GLU A 33 1.77 -17.26 13.50
N LEU A 34 1.18 -16.51 14.42
CA LEU A 34 1.33 -15.07 14.49
C LEU A 34 1.97 -14.61 15.79
N LEU A 35 2.76 -13.54 15.69
CA LEU A 35 3.24 -12.75 16.82
C LEU A 35 3.31 -11.28 16.40
N ALA A 36 2.92 -10.36 17.28
CA ALA A 36 2.97 -8.93 17.00
C ALA A 36 3.81 -8.17 18.03
N SER A 37 4.32 -7.02 17.60
CA SER A 37 4.94 -6.02 18.47
C SER A 37 4.64 -4.62 17.92
N ASP A 38 4.36 -3.68 18.81
CA ASP A 38 4.15 -2.25 18.50
C ASP A 38 4.71 -1.40 19.65
N PRO A 39 6.05 -1.32 19.78
CA PRO A 39 6.70 -0.67 20.91
C PRO A 39 6.35 0.82 21.02
N ASP A 40 6.05 1.47 19.89
CA ASP A 40 5.69 2.88 19.83
C ASP A 40 4.21 3.14 20.17
N GLY A 41 3.38 2.10 20.19
CA GLY A 41 1.93 2.22 20.41
C GLY A 41 1.55 2.88 21.73
N ALA A 42 2.31 2.62 22.80
CA ALA A 42 2.02 3.18 24.11
C ALA A 42 2.22 4.70 24.20
N SER A 43 3.02 5.30 23.31
CA SER A 43 3.31 6.74 23.27
C SER A 43 2.61 7.47 22.11
N ALA A 44 1.87 6.74 21.28
CA ALA A 44 1.17 7.32 20.14
C ALA A 44 -0.02 8.18 20.61
N PRO A 45 -0.23 9.36 20.02
CA PRO A 45 -1.36 10.23 20.34
C PRO A 45 -2.67 9.79 19.65
N ASP A 46 -2.75 8.55 19.23
CA ASP A 46 -3.88 8.02 18.44
C ASP A 46 -5.14 7.84 19.29
N ALA A 47 -6.29 8.14 18.70
CA ALA A 47 -7.58 7.92 19.34
C ALA A 47 -8.00 6.43 19.36
N SER A 48 -7.47 5.63 18.42
CA SER A 48 -7.74 4.19 18.35
C SER A 48 -6.66 3.39 19.09
N PRO A 49 -7.02 2.27 19.74
CA PRO A 49 -6.06 1.43 20.45
C PRO A 49 -4.89 0.96 19.56
N ARG A 50 -3.72 0.86 20.17
CA ARG A 50 -2.48 0.30 19.60
C ARG A 50 -1.82 -0.66 20.60
N GLY A 51 -0.66 -1.23 20.24
CA GLY A 51 0.15 -2.05 21.12
C GLY A 51 -0.59 -3.26 21.68
N ALA A 52 -0.30 -3.58 22.94
CA ALA A 52 -0.86 -4.75 23.63
C ALA A 52 -2.40 -4.70 23.77
N GLU A 53 -2.99 -3.51 23.88
CA GLU A 53 -4.44 -3.35 23.99
C GLU A 53 -5.15 -3.80 22.69
N LEU A 54 -4.66 -3.34 21.53
CA LEU A 54 -5.20 -3.78 20.25
C LEU A 54 -5.00 -5.28 20.03
N ALA A 55 -3.79 -5.78 20.31
CA ALA A 55 -3.48 -7.20 20.18
C ALA A 55 -4.43 -8.07 21.02
N ALA A 56 -4.65 -7.71 22.29
CA ALA A 56 -5.57 -8.40 23.17
C ALA A 56 -7.01 -8.37 22.66
N SER A 57 -7.45 -7.23 22.09
CA SER A 57 -8.83 -7.08 21.59
C SER A 57 -9.15 -7.99 20.40
N ILE A 58 -8.14 -8.43 19.64
CA ILE A 58 -8.30 -9.32 18.48
C ILE A 58 -7.73 -10.72 18.73
N GLY A 59 -7.28 -11.01 19.97
CA GLY A 59 -6.75 -12.31 20.32
C GLY A 59 -5.38 -12.65 19.72
N LEU A 60 -4.57 -11.63 19.37
CA LEU A 60 -3.27 -11.77 18.75
C LEU A 60 -2.16 -11.88 19.81
N PRO A 61 -1.29 -12.91 19.78
CA PRO A 61 -0.08 -12.96 20.61
C PRO A 61 0.79 -11.73 20.42
N TYR A 62 1.34 -11.20 21.52
CA TYR A 62 2.06 -9.93 21.52
C TYR A 62 3.32 -9.98 22.39
N VAL A 63 4.36 -9.24 21.95
CA VAL A 63 5.60 -8.98 22.72
C VAL A 63 5.91 -7.49 22.70
N ASP A 64 6.63 -7.01 23.72
CA ASP A 64 6.78 -5.58 24.00
C ASP A 64 7.74 -4.85 23.05
N ASP A 65 8.66 -5.58 22.42
CA ASP A 65 9.70 -4.98 21.56
C ASP A 65 10.02 -5.83 20.34
N TYR A 66 10.69 -5.22 19.36
CA TYR A 66 11.11 -5.88 18.13
C TYR A 66 12.23 -6.89 18.37
N ASP A 67 13.02 -6.81 19.46
CA ASP A 67 14.06 -7.81 19.76
C ASP A 67 13.41 -9.16 20.09
N GLN A 68 12.35 -9.14 20.90
CA GLN A 68 11.56 -10.32 21.20
C GLN A 68 10.82 -10.85 19.95
N LEU A 69 10.27 -9.93 19.11
CA LEU A 69 9.59 -10.30 17.88
C LEU A 69 10.51 -11.08 16.93
N PHE A 70 11.71 -10.57 16.67
CA PHE A 70 12.67 -11.22 15.79
C PHE A 70 13.33 -12.45 16.42
N ALA A 71 13.57 -12.44 17.75
CA ALA A 71 14.05 -13.62 18.47
C ALA A 71 13.10 -14.83 18.42
N TRP A 72 11.80 -14.60 18.16
CA TRP A 72 10.83 -15.67 17.90
C TRP A 72 11.12 -16.45 16.62
N GLY A 73 11.95 -15.93 15.71
CA GLY A 73 12.34 -16.53 14.46
C GLY A 73 11.20 -16.59 13.43
N PRO A 74 10.62 -15.45 13.03
CA PRO A 74 9.59 -15.43 12.00
C PRO A 74 10.18 -15.81 10.63
N ASP A 75 9.36 -16.44 9.79
CA ASP A 75 9.67 -16.67 8.37
C ASP A 75 9.41 -15.41 7.54
N ALA A 76 8.44 -14.62 7.96
CA ALA A 76 8.01 -13.39 7.30
C ALA A 76 7.58 -12.33 8.30
N VAL A 77 7.68 -11.06 7.91
CA VAL A 77 7.18 -9.91 8.67
C VAL A 77 6.32 -9.02 7.78
N ILE A 78 5.20 -8.57 8.33
CA ILE A 78 4.36 -7.51 7.74
C ILE A 78 4.69 -6.23 8.50
N VAL A 79 5.21 -5.24 7.78
CA VAL A 79 5.64 -3.95 8.35
C VAL A 79 4.51 -2.96 8.15
N THR A 80 3.88 -2.55 9.25
CA THR A 80 2.74 -1.64 9.30
C THR A 80 3.00 -0.46 10.23
N SER A 81 4.27 -0.03 10.29
CA SER A 81 4.71 1.17 11.03
C SER A 81 4.39 2.47 10.27
N GLU A 82 4.71 3.60 10.86
CA GLU A 82 4.74 4.88 10.16
C GLU A 82 5.75 4.82 9.00
N ASN A 83 5.47 5.50 7.88
CA ASN A 83 6.27 5.42 6.65
C ASN A 83 7.76 5.70 6.87
N ALA A 84 8.08 6.68 7.72
CA ALA A 84 9.47 7.05 8.05
C ALA A 84 10.24 5.95 8.82
N ARG A 85 9.55 4.95 9.36
CA ARG A 85 10.15 3.88 10.15
C ARG A 85 10.30 2.56 9.39
N HIS A 86 9.75 2.46 8.17
CA HIS A 86 9.80 1.25 7.36
C HIS A 86 11.23 0.76 7.17
N ARG A 87 12.16 1.64 6.77
CA ARG A 87 13.54 1.30 6.47
C ARG A 87 14.22 0.52 7.61
N ALA A 88 14.15 1.02 8.83
CA ALA A 88 14.84 0.40 9.96
C ALA A 88 14.34 -1.03 10.23
N ILE A 89 13.03 -1.26 10.10
CA ILE A 89 12.42 -2.58 10.33
C ILE A 89 12.74 -3.52 9.17
N VAL A 90 12.66 -3.04 7.93
CA VAL A 90 12.95 -3.85 6.72
C VAL A 90 14.42 -4.24 6.64
N GLU A 91 15.35 -3.32 6.89
CA GLU A 91 16.79 -3.64 6.93
C GLU A 91 17.13 -4.65 8.03
N ARG A 92 16.47 -4.54 9.19
CA ARG A 92 16.59 -5.54 10.26
C ARG A 92 16.06 -6.90 9.82
N ALA A 93 14.85 -6.96 9.24
CA ALA A 93 14.29 -8.21 8.74
C ALA A 93 15.21 -8.87 7.70
N ALA A 94 15.74 -8.08 6.76
CA ALA A 94 16.69 -8.57 5.77
C ALA A 94 17.96 -9.16 6.42
N ALA A 95 18.53 -8.48 7.41
CA ALA A 95 19.72 -8.96 8.11
C ALA A 95 19.50 -10.29 8.87
N GLU A 96 18.25 -10.55 9.29
CA GLU A 96 17.86 -11.79 9.97
C GLU A 96 17.29 -12.86 9.01
N GLY A 97 17.30 -12.60 7.67
CA GLY A 97 16.83 -13.54 6.66
C GLY A 97 15.30 -13.68 6.60
N VAL A 98 14.56 -12.68 7.08
CA VAL A 98 13.09 -12.68 7.17
C VAL A 98 12.50 -12.01 5.94
N HIS A 99 11.53 -12.66 5.28
CA HIS A 99 10.81 -12.10 4.13
C HIS A 99 9.88 -10.97 4.57
N VAL A 100 9.67 -9.95 3.72
CA VAL A 100 8.97 -8.71 4.08
C VAL A 100 7.80 -8.42 3.16
N LEU A 101 6.63 -8.16 3.75
CA LEU A 101 5.54 -7.38 3.17
C LEU A 101 5.53 -6.00 3.85
N CYS A 102 5.79 -4.94 3.10
CA CYS A 102 5.88 -3.58 3.62
C CYS A 102 4.68 -2.75 3.19
N GLU A 103 4.07 -2.02 4.12
CA GLU A 103 3.03 -1.04 3.79
C GLU A 103 3.53 0.04 2.82
N LYS A 104 2.56 0.61 2.12
CA LYS A 104 2.76 1.71 1.17
C LYS A 104 2.63 3.09 1.86
N PRO A 105 3.32 4.10 1.35
CA PRO A 105 4.47 4.03 0.45
C PRO A 105 5.64 3.30 1.08
N ILE A 106 6.50 2.72 0.26
CA ILE A 106 7.66 1.95 0.75
C ILE A 106 8.53 2.72 1.75
N ALA A 107 8.69 4.04 1.57
CA ALA A 107 9.44 4.95 2.45
C ALA A 107 8.96 6.39 2.25
N THR A 108 9.50 7.34 3.02
CA THR A 108 9.28 8.78 2.83
C THR A 108 10.27 9.41 1.84
N GLU A 109 11.43 8.80 1.63
CA GLU A 109 12.51 9.27 0.75
C GLU A 109 12.95 8.15 -0.21
N VAL A 110 13.22 8.50 -1.47
CA VAL A 110 13.63 7.53 -2.51
C VAL A 110 14.90 6.77 -2.12
N ALA A 111 15.89 7.46 -1.54
CA ALA A 111 17.12 6.82 -1.10
C ALA A 111 16.92 5.75 -0.02
N ASP A 112 15.92 5.93 0.86
CA ASP A 112 15.55 4.92 1.87
C ASP A 112 14.90 3.70 1.20
N ALA A 113 14.03 3.92 0.23
CA ALA A 113 13.42 2.85 -0.54
C ALA A 113 14.45 2.01 -1.32
N GLU A 114 15.41 2.68 -1.98
CA GLU A 114 16.52 2.02 -2.68
C GLU A 114 17.40 1.20 -1.72
N ALA A 115 17.69 1.72 -0.51
CA ALA A 115 18.45 1.03 0.51
C ALA A 115 17.71 -0.24 0.99
N MET A 116 16.39 -0.17 1.19
CA MET A 116 15.56 -1.33 1.57
C MET A 116 15.59 -2.40 0.48
N VAL A 117 15.43 -2.03 -0.78
CA VAL A 117 15.51 -2.95 -1.94
C VAL A 117 16.88 -3.62 -1.99
N ALA A 118 17.95 -2.84 -1.86
CA ALA A 118 19.32 -3.36 -1.88
C ALA A 118 19.60 -4.32 -0.72
N ALA A 119 19.15 -4.00 0.49
CA ALA A 119 19.32 -4.85 1.67
C ALA A 119 18.60 -6.20 1.51
N CYS A 120 17.35 -6.19 1.06
CA CYS A 120 16.58 -7.42 0.82
C CYS A 120 17.18 -8.26 -0.31
N ALA A 121 17.62 -7.63 -1.40
CA ALA A 121 18.29 -8.32 -2.50
C ALA A 121 19.61 -8.97 -2.07
N ALA A 122 20.42 -8.26 -1.27
CA ALA A 122 21.68 -8.79 -0.74
C ALA A 122 21.49 -9.98 0.21
N ALA A 123 20.41 -9.97 0.98
CA ALA A 123 20.04 -11.05 1.88
C ALA A 123 19.29 -12.21 1.18
N GLY A 124 18.87 -12.06 -0.06
CA GLY A 124 18.07 -13.04 -0.78
C GLY A 124 16.65 -13.20 -0.23
N VAL A 125 16.11 -12.17 0.42
CA VAL A 125 14.76 -12.18 0.97
C VAL A 125 13.79 -11.40 0.07
N ILE A 126 12.52 -11.80 0.12
CA ILE A 126 11.43 -11.13 -0.60
C ILE A 126 11.17 -9.77 0.06
N LEU A 127 11.01 -8.74 -0.76
CA LEU A 127 10.39 -7.47 -0.40
C LEU A 127 9.20 -7.22 -1.32
N MET A 128 8.00 -7.36 -0.80
CA MET A 128 6.74 -7.08 -1.48
C MET A 128 6.09 -5.84 -0.85
N ILE A 129 5.42 -5.01 -1.66
CA ILE A 129 4.77 -3.79 -1.19
C ILE A 129 3.26 -4.00 -1.14
N ALA A 130 2.60 -3.50 -0.10
CA ALA A 130 1.19 -3.69 0.14
C ALA A 130 0.31 -2.78 -0.74
N TYR A 131 0.15 -3.14 -2.02
CA TYR A 131 -0.78 -2.52 -2.97
C TYR A 131 -1.96 -3.45 -3.25
N PRO A 132 -2.97 -3.54 -2.36
CA PRO A 132 -4.04 -4.53 -2.47
C PRO A 132 -4.91 -4.35 -3.70
N VAL A 133 -5.11 -3.11 -4.20
CA VAL A 133 -5.96 -2.85 -5.37
C VAL A 133 -5.47 -3.56 -6.64
N ARG A 134 -4.17 -3.87 -6.72
CA ARG A 134 -3.60 -4.68 -7.81
C ARG A 134 -4.22 -6.07 -7.92
N PHE A 135 -4.78 -6.59 -6.82
CA PHE A 135 -5.42 -7.91 -6.73
C PHE A 135 -6.93 -7.87 -6.97
N ALA A 136 -7.50 -6.68 -7.17
CA ALA A 136 -8.93 -6.54 -7.45
C ALA A 136 -9.31 -7.28 -8.76
N PRO A 137 -10.41 -8.04 -8.78
CA PRO A 137 -10.87 -8.73 -9.99
C PRO A 137 -11.09 -7.79 -11.18
N GLN A 138 -11.57 -6.58 -10.93
CA GLN A 138 -11.77 -5.54 -11.94
C GLN A 138 -10.44 -5.12 -12.57
N PHE A 139 -9.37 -4.96 -11.77
CA PHE A 139 -8.05 -4.64 -12.29
C PHE A 139 -7.44 -5.81 -13.07
N THR A 140 -7.61 -7.02 -12.59
CA THR A 140 -7.19 -8.25 -13.31
C THR A 140 -7.87 -8.36 -14.66
N ALA A 141 -9.19 -8.11 -14.73
CA ALA A 141 -9.95 -8.11 -15.98
C ALA A 141 -9.49 -7.01 -16.95
N LEU A 142 -9.24 -5.77 -16.43
CA LEU A 142 -8.70 -4.68 -17.24
C LEU A 142 -7.34 -5.04 -17.84
N ARG A 143 -6.43 -5.60 -17.05
CA ARG A 143 -5.10 -6.00 -17.51
C ARG A 143 -5.19 -7.08 -18.59
N GLN A 144 -6.00 -8.12 -18.38
CA GLN A 144 -6.23 -9.17 -19.39
C GLN A 144 -6.79 -8.60 -20.69
N HIS A 145 -7.69 -7.62 -20.61
CA HIS A 145 -8.27 -6.96 -21.78
C HIS A 145 -7.23 -6.13 -22.56
N LEU A 146 -6.33 -5.44 -21.84
CA LEU A 146 -5.18 -4.73 -22.42
C LEU A 146 -4.18 -5.69 -23.06
N ASP A 147 -3.79 -6.75 -22.36
CA ASP A 147 -2.84 -7.77 -22.84
C ASP A 147 -3.36 -8.48 -24.10
N ALA A 148 -4.69 -8.61 -24.24
CA ALA A 148 -5.34 -9.11 -25.44
C ALA A 148 -5.37 -8.09 -26.62
N GLY A 149 -4.84 -6.87 -26.42
CA GLY A 149 -4.83 -5.81 -27.43
C GLY A 149 -6.18 -5.16 -27.73
N ALA A 150 -7.20 -5.42 -26.90
CA ALA A 150 -8.58 -4.98 -27.19
C ALA A 150 -8.73 -3.45 -27.17
N LEU A 151 -7.96 -2.73 -26.34
CA LEU A 151 -7.94 -1.27 -26.29
C LEU A 151 -6.96 -0.63 -27.29
N GLY A 152 -6.16 -1.44 -28.01
CA GLY A 152 -5.04 -0.93 -28.82
C GLY A 152 -3.95 -0.32 -27.92
N ASP A 153 -3.28 0.73 -28.40
CA ASP A 153 -2.20 1.39 -27.67
C ASP A 153 -2.78 2.39 -26.66
N PRO A 154 -2.56 2.22 -25.35
CA PRO A 154 -2.98 3.18 -24.34
C PRO A 154 -2.25 4.51 -24.53
N PHE A 155 -2.99 5.63 -24.52
CA PHE A 155 -2.39 6.97 -24.63
C PHE A 155 -2.79 7.91 -23.49
N ALA A 156 -3.89 7.63 -22.77
CA ALA A 156 -4.32 8.43 -21.62
C ALA A 156 -4.89 7.55 -20.51
N ILE A 157 -4.54 7.89 -19.26
CA ILE A 157 -5.10 7.27 -18.06
C ILE A 157 -5.56 8.38 -17.12
N VAL A 158 -6.77 8.23 -16.56
CA VAL A 158 -7.29 9.11 -15.53
C VAL A 158 -7.60 8.27 -14.31
N GLY A 159 -6.97 8.58 -13.19
CA GLY A 159 -7.17 7.94 -11.90
C GLY A 159 -7.74 8.90 -10.88
N THR A 160 -8.55 8.40 -9.98
CA THR A 160 -8.94 9.09 -8.76
C THR A 160 -8.68 8.19 -7.57
N ASN A 161 -8.18 8.75 -6.48
CA ASN A 161 -8.14 8.07 -5.20
C ASN A 161 -8.41 9.08 -4.09
N ASN A 162 -9.58 8.99 -3.49
CA ASN A 162 -10.09 9.97 -2.55
C ASN A 162 -10.57 9.25 -1.28
N GLY A 163 -10.25 9.79 -0.11
CA GLY A 163 -10.59 9.19 1.17
C GLY A 163 -10.99 10.20 2.24
N LYS A 164 -11.33 9.68 3.42
CA LYS A 164 -11.47 10.50 4.63
C LYS A 164 -10.09 10.92 5.11
N ILE A 165 -10.01 12.07 5.79
CA ILE A 165 -8.78 12.44 6.48
C ILE A 165 -8.53 11.47 7.65
N PRO A 166 -7.35 10.84 7.75
CA PRO A 166 -7.11 9.78 8.74
C PRO A 166 -6.78 10.28 10.16
N ILE A 167 -6.79 11.60 10.41
CA ILE A 167 -6.36 12.23 11.67
C ILE A 167 -7.06 11.69 12.93
N ASP A 168 -8.33 11.32 12.80
CA ASP A 168 -9.13 10.87 13.94
C ASP A 168 -8.84 9.40 14.32
N SER A 169 -8.22 8.62 13.41
CA SER A 169 -7.83 7.23 13.68
C SER A 169 -6.32 7.08 13.92
N ARG A 170 -5.52 7.75 13.10
CA ARG A 170 -4.04 7.70 13.13
C ARG A 170 -3.46 9.07 12.79
N GLN A 171 -3.11 9.83 13.81
CA GLN A 171 -2.66 11.21 13.68
C GLN A 171 -1.39 11.35 12.83
N TRP A 172 -0.51 10.35 12.84
CA TRP A 172 0.75 10.38 12.13
C TRP A 172 0.61 10.53 10.60
N PHE A 173 -0.51 10.12 9.99
CA PHE A 173 -0.76 10.32 8.55
C PHE A 173 -0.75 11.79 8.14
N THR A 174 -1.04 12.69 9.07
CA THR A 174 -1.05 14.14 8.83
C THR A 174 0.24 14.84 9.29
N ASP A 175 1.21 14.07 9.81
CA ASP A 175 2.55 14.54 10.16
C ASP A 175 3.51 14.33 8.99
N PRO A 176 3.98 15.40 8.30
CA PRO A 176 4.87 15.26 7.16
C PRO A 176 6.21 14.57 7.46
N LEU A 177 6.66 14.56 8.73
CA LEU A 177 7.89 13.87 9.13
C LEU A 177 7.70 12.35 9.21
N LEU A 178 6.53 11.90 9.64
CA LEU A 178 6.23 10.48 9.78
C LEU A 178 5.62 9.88 8.49
N ALA A 179 4.73 10.62 7.84
CA ALA A 179 4.05 10.19 6.64
C ALA A 179 4.82 10.50 5.33
N GLY A 180 5.67 11.53 5.34
CA GLY A 180 6.36 12.03 4.15
C GLY A 180 5.58 13.08 3.36
N GLY A 181 4.33 13.39 3.73
CA GLY A 181 3.43 14.37 3.11
C GLY A 181 2.00 14.12 3.53
N GLY A 182 1.03 14.52 2.72
CA GLY A 182 -0.41 14.38 2.97
C GLY A 182 -1.12 13.51 1.94
N ALA A 183 -2.25 14.01 1.43
CA ALA A 183 -3.12 13.27 0.51
C ALA A 183 -2.40 12.79 -0.77
N MET A 184 -1.40 13.53 -1.28
CA MET A 184 -0.63 13.06 -2.43
C MET A 184 0.19 11.81 -2.09
N VAL A 185 0.86 11.80 -0.94
CA VAL A 185 1.67 10.66 -0.50
C VAL A 185 0.80 9.45 -0.21
N ASP A 186 -0.36 9.67 0.42
CA ASP A 186 -1.28 8.61 0.79
C ASP A 186 -1.95 7.96 -0.42
N HIS A 187 -2.35 8.75 -1.41
CA HIS A 187 -3.28 8.31 -2.46
C HIS A 187 -2.66 8.13 -3.85
N VAL A 188 -1.68 8.97 -4.27
CA VAL A 188 -1.10 8.89 -5.63
C VAL A 188 -0.46 7.53 -5.88
N VAL A 189 0.18 6.95 -4.88
CA VAL A 189 0.89 5.67 -4.97
C VAL A 189 0.00 4.52 -5.44
N HIS A 190 -1.29 4.51 -5.09
CA HIS A 190 -2.21 3.45 -5.51
C HIS A 190 -2.50 3.48 -7.01
N CYS A 191 -2.81 4.67 -7.57
CA CYS A 191 -2.98 4.81 -9.01
C CYS A 191 -1.67 4.60 -9.75
N ALA A 192 -0.54 5.10 -9.21
CA ALA A 192 0.78 4.91 -9.80
C ALA A 192 1.18 3.43 -9.88
N ASP A 193 0.86 2.63 -8.84
CA ASP A 193 1.05 1.19 -8.83
C ASP A 193 0.25 0.48 -9.93
N LEU A 194 -1.03 0.83 -10.08
CA LEU A 194 -1.86 0.24 -11.13
C LEU A 194 -1.34 0.60 -12.52
N ILE A 195 -0.91 1.85 -12.73
CA ILE A 195 -0.33 2.30 -14.00
C ILE A 195 0.99 1.57 -14.26
N ASP A 196 1.84 1.41 -13.25
CA ASP A 196 3.09 0.64 -13.34
C ASP A 196 2.82 -0.79 -13.83
N ALA A 197 1.81 -1.46 -13.27
CA ALA A 197 1.42 -2.80 -13.66
C ALA A 197 0.87 -2.89 -15.10
N LEU A 198 0.08 -1.90 -15.53
CA LEU A 198 -0.48 -1.85 -16.89
C LEU A 198 0.58 -1.54 -17.95
N THR A 199 1.63 -0.82 -17.58
CA THR A 199 2.70 -0.39 -18.50
C THR A 199 3.94 -1.27 -18.45
N GLY A 200 3.95 -2.30 -17.61
CA GLY A 200 5.10 -3.19 -17.44
C GLY A 200 6.31 -2.49 -16.80
N GLY A 201 6.08 -1.52 -15.91
CA GLY A 201 7.15 -0.78 -15.23
C GLY A 201 7.74 0.36 -16.04
N MET A 202 6.98 0.91 -17.00
CA MET A 202 7.45 2.05 -17.81
C MET A 202 7.77 3.25 -16.93
N ARG A 203 8.94 3.85 -17.13
CA ARG A 203 9.37 5.01 -16.35
C ARG A 203 8.59 6.26 -16.69
N ALA A 204 8.22 7.01 -15.66
CA ALA A 204 7.73 8.37 -15.82
C ALA A 204 8.89 9.28 -16.29
N ARG A 205 8.59 10.20 -17.19
CA ARG A 205 9.57 11.17 -17.71
C ARG A 205 9.45 12.53 -17.04
N THR A 206 8.20 13.00 -16.88
CA THR A 206 7.93 14.28 -16.22
C THR A 206 6.68 14.18 -15.37
N VAL A 207 6.70 14.89 -14.24
CA VAL A 207 5.57 15.01 -13.33
C VAL A 207 5.28 16.49 -13.08
N TYR A 208 4.01 16.89 -13.24
CA TYR A 208 3.50 18.18 -12.80
C TYR A 208 2.41 17.97 -11.78
N ALA A 209 2.45 18.73 -10.69
CA ALA A 209 1.44 18.67 -9.66
C ALA A 209 1.07 20.05 -9.11
N ALA A 210 -0.19 20.18 -8.73
CA ALA A 210 -0.71 21.28 -7.91
C ALA A 210 -1.41 20.67 -6.69
N ALA A 211 -1.17 21.26 -5.51
CA ALA A 211 -1.72 20.81 -4.25
C ALA A 211 -2.13 21.98 -3.37
N ASN A 212 -3.06 21.73 -2.45
CA ASN A 212 -3.49 22.71 -1.48
C ASN A 212 -3.95 22.06 -0.16
N GLY A 213 -4.15 22.89 0.87
CA GLY A 213 -4.69 22.53 2.17
C GLY A 213 -6.08 23.14 2.42
N ILE A 214 -6.94 23.21 1.40
CA ILE A 214 -8.27 23.85 1.52
C ILE A 214 -9.21 22.96 2.33
N LEU A 215 -9.19 21.65 2.07
CA LEU A 215 -10.00 20.69 2.82
C LEU A 215 -9.49 20.58 4.26
N HIS A 216 -10.42 20.50 5.21
CA HIS A 216 -10.09 20.34 6.64
C HIS A 216 -9.20 21.45 7.22
N SER A 217 -9.30 22.68 6.69
CA SER A 217 -8.52 23.83 7.19
C SER A 217 -8.77 24.11 8.68
N GLU A 218 -9.92 23.75 9.23
CA GLU A 218 -10.28 23.83 10.64
C GLU A 218 -9.49 22.85 11.53
N LYS A 219 -8.97 21.76 10.97
CA LYS A 219 -8.17 20.75 11.69
C LYS A 219 -6.68 21.12 11.80
N ASN A 220 -6.25 22.24 11.21
CA ASN A 220 -4.87 22.75 11.21
C ASN A 220 -3.81 21.72 10.81
N VAL A 221 -4.09 20.93 9.76
CA VAL A 221 -3.18 19.92 9.22
C VAL A 221 -2.02 20.60 8.50
N ALA A 222 -0.79 20.18 8.78
CA ALA A 222 0.41 20.74 8.16
C ALA A 222 0.67 20.22 6.74
N ALA A 223 0.06 19.10 6.38
CA ALA A 223 0.21 18.45 5.07
C ALA A 223 -0.86 18.94 4.08
N GLU A 224 -0.61 18.75 2.78
CA GLU A 224 -1.62 18.98 1.74
C GLU A 224 -2.78 18.00 1.89
N THR A 225 -4.01 18.50 1.68
CA THR A 225 -5.23 17.71 1.82
C THR A 225 -5.88 17.34 0.49
N GLY A 226 -5.34 17.86 -0.62
CA GLY A 226 -5.75 17.52 -1.97
C GLY A 226 -4.75 17.96 -3.00
N GLY A 227 -4.73 17.25 -4.14
CA GLY A 227 -3.84 17.52 -5.24
C GLY A 227 -4.27 16.90 -6.55
N LEU A 228 -3.76 17.46 -7.63
CA LEU A 228 -3.87 16.94 -8.99
C LEU A 228 -2.45 16.70 -9.52
N VAL A 229 -2.20 15.50 -10.04
CA VAL A 229 -0.89 15.10 -10.55
C VAL A 229 -1.03 14.69 -12.01
N THR A 230 -0.20 15.25 -12.88
CA THR A 230 -0.10 14.84 -14.29
C THR A 230 1.28 14.26 -14.55
N ILE A 231 1.32 13.07 -15.13
CA ILE A 231 2.52 12.30 -15.40
C ILE A 231 2.63 12.09 -16.92
N THR A 232 3.79 12.36 -17.51
CA THR A 232 4.10 11.96 -18.88
C THR A 232 5.14 10.84 -18.84
N TYR A 233 4.84 9.74 -19.50
CA TYR A 233 5.71 8.58 -19.58
C TYR A 233 6.62 8.64 -20.83
N GLU A 234 7.65 7.78 -20.89
CA GLU A 234 8.60 7.73 -22.01
C GLU A 234 7.94 7.44 -23.36
N SER A 235 6.86 6.62 -23.38
CA SER A 235 6.07 6.31 -24.58
C SER A 235 5.23 7.48 -25.10
N GLY A 236 5.09 8.56 -24.30
CA GLY A 236 4.13 9.63 -24.56
C GLY A 236 2.76 9.40 -23.93
N LEU A 237 2.52 8.26 -23.24
CA LEU A 237 1.34 8.06 -22.40
C LEU A 237 1.24 9.17 -21.36
N ILE A 238 0.04 9.71 -21.17
CA ILE A 238 -0.26 10.75 -20.18
C ILE A 238 -1.19 10.14 -19.13
N ALA A 239 -0.83 10.31 -17.85
CA ALA A 239 -1.73 9.98 -16.75
C ALA A 239 -2.06 11.22 -15.91
N THR A 240 -3.30 11.30 -15.42
CA THR A 240 -3.70 12.31 -14.45
C THR A 240 -4.33 11.63 -13.25
N ILE A 241 -3.94 12.05 -12.05
CA ILE A 241 -4.43 11.49 -10.79
C ILE A 241 -5.00 12.62 -9.94
N ASP A 242 -6.29 12.53 -9.60
CA ASP A 242 -6.93 13.31 -8.55
C ASP A 242 -6.78 12.56 -7.22
N CYS A 243 -6.19 13.21 -6.23
CA CYS A 243 -5.96 12.64 -4.91
C CYS A 243 -6.36 13.64 -3.83
N SER A 244 -7.18 13.20 -2.87
CA SER A 244 -7.64 14.11 -1.80
C SER A 244 -8.22 13.37 -0.60
N TRP A 245 -8.21 14.03 0.55
CA TRP A 245 -9.01 13.65 1.71
C TRP A 245 -10.38 14.33 1.65
N SER A 246 -11.11 14.13 0.53
CA SER A 246 -12.37 14.82 0.24
C SER A 246 -13.63 14.09 0.73
N GLN A 247 -13.49 12.85 1.22
CA GLN A 247 -14.63 12.15 1.78
C GLN A 247 -15.01 12.74 3.14
N PRO A 248 -16.27 13.17 3.33
CA PRO A 248 -16.72 13.69 4.62
C PRO A 248 -16.77 12.56 5.67
N ASP A 249 -16.68 12.93 6.95
CA ASP A 249 -16.75 11.96 8.06
C ASP A 249 -18.05 11.13 8.04
N ALA A 250 -19.16 11.73 7.58
CA ALA A 250 -20.47 11.08 7.44
C ALA A 250 -20.58 10.12 6.23
N ALA A 251 -19.57 10.04 5.35
CA ALA A 251 -19.61 9.10 4.22
C ALA A 251 -19.66 7.64 4.73
N SER A 252 -20.45 6.81 4.06
CA SER A 252 -20.59 5.38 4.42
C SER A 252 -19.33 4.56 4.14
N THR A 253 -18.41 5.09 3.31
CA THR A 253 -17.14 4.43 2.99
C THR A 253 -15.97 5.30 3.41
N TRP A 254 -14.80 4.66 3.64
CA TRP A 254 -13.55 5.39 3.88
C TRP A 254 -13.16 6.23 2.67
N GLY A 255 -13.26 5.68 1.46
CA GLY A 255 -12.88 6.32 0.22
C GLY A 255 -13.19 5.44 -0.99
N GLY A 256 -12.58 5.76 -2.11
CA GLY A 256 -12.70 5.03 -3.36
C GLY A 256 -11.53 5.28 -4.30
N LEU A 257 -11.43 4.41 -5.30
CA LEU A 257 -10.47 4.53 -6.38
C LEU A 257 -11.17 4.25 -7.71
N THR A 258 -10.92 5.10 -8.71
CA THR A 258 -11.30 4.82 -10.10
C THR A 258 -10.08 4.85 -10.99
N LEU A 259 -10.09 4.08 -12.08
CA LEU A 259 -9.06 4.14 -13.10
C LEU A 259 -9.68 3.97 -14.48
N LYS A 260 -9.60 5.00 -15.31
CA LYS A 260 -10.04 4.98 -16.70
C LYS A 260 -8.84 4.93 -17.63
N VAL A 261 -8.77 3.91 -18.47
CA VAL A 261 -7.75 3.75 -19.50
C VAL A 261 -8.37 4.01 -20.86
N THR A 262 -7.75 4.88 -21.65
CA THR A 262 -8.14 5.19 -23.04
C THR A 262 -7.02 4.78 -23.97
N GLY A 263 -7.34 3.90 -24.90
CA GLY A 263 -6.45 3.46 -25.96
C GLY A 263 -7.00 3.81 -27.35
N THR A 264 -6.25 3.47 -28.39
CA THR A 264 -6.60 3.80 -29.77
C THR A 264 -7.89 3.11 -30.27
N ASN A 265 -8.34 2.05 -29.62
CA ASN A 265 -9.52 1.28 -29.98
C ASN A 265 -10.71 1.46 -29.01
N GLY A 266 -10.56 2.25 -27.95
CA GLY A 266 -11.65 2.47 -27.00
C GLY A 266 -11.18 2.85 -25.61
N SER A 267 -12.10 2.82 -24.64
CA SER A 267 -11.80 3.12 -23.24
C SER A 267 -12.55 2.17 -22.30
N VAL A 268 -11.91 1.86 -21.17
CA VAL A 268 -12.49 1.09 -20.06
C VAL A 268 -12.21 1.83 -18.76
N GLU A 269 -13.18 1.79 -17.85
CA GLU A 269 -13.07 2.34 -16.50
C GLU A 269 -13.36 1.24 -15.49
N ILE A 270 -12.60 1.23 -14.39
CA ILE A 270 -12.81 0.35 -13.25
C ILE A 270 -13.02 1.15 -11.98
N GLU A 271 -13.83 0.59 -11.06
CA GLU A 271 -14.11 1.12 -9.74
C GLU A 271 -14.07 -0.05 -8.73
N PRO A 272 -12.89 -0.45 -8.24
CA PRO A 272 -12.70 -1.67 -7.44
C PRO A 272 -13.49 -1.74 -6.14
N PHE A 273 -13.93 -0.60 -5.59
CA PHE A 273 -14.67 -0.54 -4.33
C PHE A 273 -16.18 -0.26 -4.50
N ALA A 274 -16.71 -0.36 -5.73
CA ALA A 274 -18.11 -0.03 -6.02
C ALA A 274 -19.11 -1.17 -5.71
N GLU A 275 -18.64 -2.38 -5.49
CA GLU A 275 -19.50 -3.55 -5.32
C GLU A 275 -20.17 -3.57 -3.94
N HIS A 276 -21.43 -3.15 -3.89
CA HIS A 276 -22.23 -3.17 -2.67
C HIS A 276 -23.73 -3.32 -2.96
N VAL A 277 -24.47 -3.80 -1.96
CA VAL A 277 -25.93 -3.71 -1.90
C VAL A 277 -26.29 -2.56 -0.97
N GLY A 278 -27.06 -1.60 -1.47
CA GLY A 278 -27.49 -0.43 -0.73
C GLY A 278 -28.97 -0.48 -0.36
N GLY A 279 -29.34 0.16 0.76
CA GLY A 279 -30.70 0.26 1.22
C GLY A 279 -30.84 1.17 2.43
N PHE A 280 -32.01 1.14 3.06
CA PHE A 280 -32.32 1.96 4.23
C PHE A 280 -32.91 1.08 5.34
N GLY A 281 -32.43 1.27 6.54
CA GLY A 281 -32.95 0.66 7.76
C GLY A 281 -33.50 1.72 8.72
N VAL A 282 -33.98 1.28 9.85
CA VAL A 282 -34.50 2.18 10.92
C VAL A 282 -33.39 3.05 11.51
N GLU A 283 -32.15 2.65 11.38
CA GLU A 283 -30.96 3.35 11.89
C GLU A 283 -30.26 4.20 10.83
N GLY A 284 -30.77 4.21 9.58
CA GLY A 284 -30.20 4.98 8.46
C GLY A 284 -29.84 4.12 7.25
N ASP A 285 -28.87 4.59 6.50
CA ASP A 285 -28.39 3.92 5.29
C ASP A 285 -27.77 2.55 5.63
N ILE A 286 -28.10 1.56 4.81
CA ILE A 286 -27.48 0.22 4.84
C ILE A 286 -26.54 0.12 3.63
N ARG A 287 -25.29 -0.25 3.88
CA ARG A 287 -24.34 -0.64 2.86
C ARG A 287 -23.77 -2.02 3.22
N LEU A 288 -23.94 -2.96 2.31
CA LEU A 288 -23.40 -4.31 2.42
C LEU A 288 -22.42 -4.51 1.26
N ASP A 289 -21.15 -4.37 1.54
CA ASP A 289 -20.12 -4.62 0.54
C ASP A 289 -20.06 -6.12 0.26
N TYR A 290 -19.88 -6.47 -1.01
CA TYR A 290 -19.66 -7.84 -1.46
C TYR A 290 -18.51 -7.85 -2.46
N GLY A 291 -17.99 -9.03 -2.74
CA GLY A 291 -16.88 -9.19 -3.66
C GLY A 291 -15.68 -9.85 -2.98
N THR A 292 -14.52 -9.68 -3.58
CA THR A 292 -13.30 -10.34 -3.14
C THR A 292 -12.58 -9.47 -2.10
N ASP A 293 -12.13 -10.09 -1.01
CA ASP A 293 -11.20 -9.47 -0.06
C ASP A 293 -9.82 -9.36 -0.73
N ILE A 294 -9.49 -8.16 -1.19
CA ILE A 294 -8.23 -7.88 -1.90
C ILE A 294 -7.01 -7.87 -0.96
N ASP A 295 -7.21 -7.60 0.33
CA ASP A 295 -6.15 -7.71 1.34
C ASP A 295 -5.82 -9.18 1.59
N ALA A 296 -6.82 -10.06 1.64
CA ALA A 296 -6.60 -11.51 1.74
C ALA A 296 -5.83 -12.04 0.51
N LEU A 297 -6.16 -11.58 -0.70
CA LEU A 297 -5.43 -11.97 -1.91
C LEU A 297 -3.98 -11.49 -1.92
N LEU A 298 -3.72 -10.26 -1.44
CA LEU A 298 -2.37 -9.73 -1.27
C LEU A 298 -1.55 -10.61 -0.31
N ILE A 299 -2.14 -10.95 0.85
CA ILE A 299 -1.50 -11.79 1.86
C ILE A 299 -1.24 -13.19 1.31
N ASP A 300 -2.21 -13.78 0.61
CA ASP A 300 -2.06 -15.11 -0.01
C ASP A 300 -0.90 -15.15 -1.00
N GLU A 301 -0.79 -14.16 -1.92
CA GLU A 301 0.34 -14.07 -2.85
C GLU A 301 1.68 -13.96 -2.13
N PHE A 302 1.75 -13.11 -1.08
CA PHE A 302 2.96 -12.96 -0.30
C PHE A 302 3.37 -14.27 0.39
N LEU A 303 2.44 -14.92 1.11
CA LEU A 303 2.72 -16.16 1.83
C LEU A 303 3.02 -17.32 0.89
N ASP A 304 2.38 -17.37 -0.29
CA ASP A 304 2.69 -18.37 -1.30
C ASP A 304 4.12 -18.18 -1.85
N ALA A 305 4.53 -16.94 -2.11
CA ALA A 305 5.89 -16.62 -2.50
C ALA A 305 6.91 -17.04 -1.42
N VAL A 306 6.61 -16.78 -0.15
CA VAL A 306 7.45 -17.20 0.99
C VAL A 306 7.56 -18.74 1.07
N ARG A 307 6.45 -19.48 0.92
CA ARG A 307 6.46 -20.95 0.91
C ARG A 307 7.28 -21.51 -0.24
N ARG A 308 7.13 -20.92 -1.43
CA ARG A 308 7.88 -21.32 -2.63
C ARG A 308 9.38 -21.03 -2.49
N SER A 309 9.77 -19.91 -1.87
CA SER A 309 11.18 -19.56 -1.65
C SER A 309 11.88 -20.60 -0.76
N GLY A 310 11.21 -21.05 0.30
CA GLY A 310 11.72 -22.13 1.18
C GLY A 310 11.82 -23.50 0.51
N SER A 311 11.21 -23.69 -0.67
CA SER A 311 11.23 -24.92 -1.45
C SER A 311 12.08 -24.81 -2.73
N ALA A 312 12.72 -23.66 -2.96
CA ALA A 312 13.49 -23.41 -4.18
C ALA A 312 14.69 -24.36 -4.28
N VAL A 313 14.91 -24.89 -5.48
CA VAL A 313 16.05 -25.75 -5.80
C VAL A 313 17.22 -24.85 -6.21
N GLU A 314 18.44 -25.24 -5.79
CA GLU A 314 19.65 -24.51 -6.17
C GLU A 314 19.75 -24.33 -7.70
N GLY A 315 19.95 -23.09 -8.14
CA GLY A 315 19.99 -22.71 -9.57
C GLY A 315 18.65 -22.24 -10.18
N GLN A 316 17.55 -22.24 -9.43
CA GLN A 316 16.32 -21.60 -9.86
C GLN A 316 16.40 -20.06 -9.70
N ALA A 317 15.72 -19.34 -10.61
CA ALA A 317 15.59 -17.90 -10.48
C ALA A 317 14.87 -17.52 -9.17
N PRO A 318 15.24 -16.42 -8.51
CA PRO A 318 14.55 -15.94 -7.32
C PRO A 318 13.05 -15.75 -7.58
N ILE A 319 12.24 -16.07 -6.57
CA ILE A 319 10.80 -15.79 -6.61
C ILE A 319 10.62 -14.32 -6.27
N VAL A 320 10.04 -13.56 -7.20
CA VAL A 320 9.78 -12.14 -7.05
C VAL A 320 8.28 -11.92 -7.18
N PRO A 321 7.53 -11.93 -6.06
CA PRO A 321 6.11 -11.61 -6.09
C PRO A 321 5.89 -10.16 -6.49
N GLN A 322 4.74 -9.87 -7.06
CA GLN A 322 4.38 -8.52 -7.46
C GLN A 322 3.22 -7.98 -6.61
N PRO A 323 3.28 -6.71 -6.24
CA PRO A 323 4.31 -5.68 -6.53
C PRO A 323 5.56 -5.83 -5.64
N ASP A 324 6.72 -5.81 -6.25
CA ASP A 324 8.01 -5.90 -5.55
C ASP A 324 8.53 -4.53 -5.06
N GLY A 325 9.69 -4.54 -4.38
CA GLY A 325 10.33 -3.32 -3.91
C GLY A 325 10.67 -2.32 -5.03
N ALA A 326 10.96 -2.78 -6.26
CA ALA A 326 11.26 -1.90 -7.38
C ALA A 326 10.00 -1.12 -7.84
N VAL A 327 8.82 -1.73 -7.77
CA VAL A 327 7.55 -1.02 -7.95
C VAL A 327 7.39 0.06 -6.89
N GLY A 328 7.69 -0.27 -5.62
CA GLY A 328 7.66 0.71 -4.51
C GLY A 328 8.56 1.92 -4.76
N VAL A 329 9.77 1.70 -5.28
CA VAL A 329 10.69 2.80 -5.66
C VAL A 329 10.09 3.66 -6.77
N ARG A 330 9.63 3.07 -7.89
CA ARG A 330 9.08 3.84 -9.02
C ARG A 330 7.83 4.66 -8.64
N THR A 331 6.95 4.11 -7.82
CA THR A 331 5.78 4.85 -7.33
C THR A 331 6.17 5.99 -6.39
N LEU A 332 7.18 5.80 -5.55
CA LEU A 332 7.70 6.84 -4.67
C LEU A 332 8.45 7.94 -5.46
N GLU A 333 9.20 7.61 -6.51
CA GLU A 333 9.81 8.59 -7.42
C GLU A 333 8.74 9.56 -8.00
N ILE A 334 7.58 9.03 -8.42
CA ILE A 334 6.45 9.84 -8.91
C ILE A 334 5.93 10.76 -7.82
N VAL A 335 5.72 10.26 -6.61
CA VAL A 335 5.23 11.05 -5.48
C VAL A 335 6.23 12.13 -5.06
N ASP A 336 7.53 11.82 -4.98
CA ASP A 336 8.56 12.80 -4.68
C ASP A 336 8.60 13.91 -5.74
N ALA A 337 8.56 13.54 -7.03
CA ALA A 337 8.50 14.50 -8.12
C ALA A 337 7.23 15.36 -8.06
N ALA A 338 6.06 14.78 -7.70
CA ALA A 338 4.82 15.53 -7.53
C ALA A 338 4.94 16.56 -6.39
N ARG A 339 5.49 16.15 -5.24
CA ARG A 339 5.74 17.06 -4.10
C ARG A 339 6.69 18.20 -4.48
N ARG A 340 7.78 17.89 -5.20
CA ARG A 340 8.72 18.92 -5.70
C ARG A 340 8.04 19.85 -6.68
N SER A 341 7.26 19.30 -7.63
CA SER A 341 6.52 20.08 -8.63
C SER A 341 5.52 21.04 -7.97
N ALA A 342 4.73 20.57 -7.01
CA ALA A 342 3.77 21.40 -6.29
C ALA A 342 4.44 22.56 -5.52
N ARG A 343 5.67 22.34 -4.99
CA ARG A 343 6.44 23.39 -4.30
C ARG A 343 7.00 24.44 -5.24
N VAL A 344 7.47 24.04 -6.42
CA VAL A 344 8.14 24.97 -7.37
C VAL A 344 7.17 25.53 -8.41
N GLY A 345 5.97 24.98 -8.54
CA GLY A 345 4.96 25.39 -9.54
C GLY A 345 5.36 25.08 -11.00
N ALA A 346 6.22 24.09 -11.20
CA ALA A 346 6.75 23.72 -12.52
C ALA A 346 6.90 22.20 -12.65
N PRO A 347 6.88 21.64 -13.88
CA PRO A 347 7.15 20.24 -14.11
C PRO A 347 8.55 19.81 -13.61
N VAL A 348 8.63 18.60 -13.05
CA VAL A 348 9.87 17.95 -12.62
C VAL A 348 10.18 16.80 -13.56
N THR A 349 11.40 16.71 -14.04
CA THR A 349 11.94 15.58 -14.82
C THR A 349 12.52 14.54 -13.87
N LEU A 350 12.22 13.25 -14.14
CA LEU A 350 12.75 12.08 -13.45
C LEU A 350 13.95 11.49 -14.20
#